data_8431057ad08aa9633958a32d75a01736
#
_entry.id   8431057ad08aa9633958a32d75a01736
#
_cell.length_a   1.000
_cell.length_b   1.000
_cell.length_c   1.000
_cell.angle_alpha   90.00
_cell.angle_beta   90.00
_cell.angle_gamma   90.00
#
_symmetry.space_group_name_H-M   'P 1'
#
loop_
_entity.id
_entity.type
_entity.pdbx_description
1 polymer ?
#
loop_
_entity_poly.entity_id
_entity_poly.type
_entity_poly.pdbx_seq_one_letter_code
_entity_poly.pdbx_strand_id
1 'polypeptide(L)'
;ILTSVSILTTGFDEPTVDSIILNRATKSLTLYYQMIGRGSRVYKSKDEFDVIDLGNNFHRFGPWGCSNLDWHRIFKNPSNYLDGILSDEELENNFKYEMSDEVRRHFNNSDEVYFDINKTYIASIREGESSKVVLKKSIEQHAKICVENSNDIYDALGLMKLLNEDIDFRINRYSKCISKSTNNFLEWLKEDYKKKLRSYMRLNFEKIKSQAKNWR
;
A
#
# COMPACT_ATOMS: atom_id res chain seq x y z
N ILE A 1 14.96 25.63 -26.87
CA ILE A 1 14.62 24.24 -26.53
C ILE A 1 15.89 23.42 -26.59
N LEU A 2 16.20 22.72 -25.51
CA LEU A 2 17.35 21.83 -25.41
C LEU A 2 16.84 20.41 -25.25
N THR A 3 17.34 19.46 -26.04
CA THR A 3 16.93 18.06 -25.96
C THR A 3 18.13 17.16 -25.67
N SER A 4 17.97 16.13 -24.84
CA SER A 4 19.03 15.16 -24.62
C SER A 4 18.48 13.79 -24.25
N VAL A 5 19.33 12.77 -24.46
CA VAL A 5 19.12 11.43 -23.92
C VAL A 5 20.15 11.22 -22.81
N SER A 6 19.71 11.37 -21.56
CA SER A 6 20.50 11.18 -20.32
C SER A 6 21.55 12.25 -19.94
N ILE A 7 22.14 13.00 -20.85
CA ILE A 7 23.24 13.93 -20.56
C ILE A 7 22.82 15.05 -19.59
N LEU A 8 21.59 15.56 -19.71
CA LEU A 8 21.10 16.64 -18.86
C LEU A 8 20.60 16.18 -17.49
N THR A 9 20.61 14.90 -17.21
CA THR A 9 20.17 14.37 -15.91
C THR A 9 21.17 14.59 -14.78
N THR A 10 22.45 14.68 -15.12
CA THR A 10 23.54 14.92 -14.17
C THR A 10 24.44 16.05 -14.63
N GLY A 11 24.89 16.90 -13.70
CA GLY A 11 25.85 17.97 -13.98
C GLY A 11 25.35 19.20 -14.74
N PHE A 12 24.16 19.16 -15.35
CA PHE A 12 23.58 20.32 -16.02
C PHE A 12 23.05 21.33 -15.01
N ASP A 13 23.55 22.54 -15.09
CA ASP A 13 23.20 23.62 -14.18
C ASP A 13 22.81 24.90 -14.93
N GLU A 14 21.51 25.02 -15.19
CA GLU A 14 20.91 26.19 -15.84
C GLU A 14 19.64 26.58 -15.06
N PRO A 15 19.75 27.63 -14.20
CA PRO A 15 18.64 28.04 -13.35
C PRO A 15 17.45 28.64 -14.11
N THR A 16 17.67 29.12 -15.35
CA THR A 16 16.62 29.75 -16.16
C THR A 16 15.64 28.76 -16.81
N VAL A 17 15.85 27.44 -16.63
CA VAL A 17 14.92 26.42 -17.14
C VAL A 17 13.58 26.56 -16.43
N ASP A 18 12.55 26.95 -17.19
CA ASP A 18 11.17 27.18 -16.73
C ASP A 18 10.21 26.03 -17.09
N SER A 19 10.64 25.14 -17.98
CA SER A 19 9.79 24.00 -18.41
C SER A 19 10.64 22.74 -18.66
N ILE A 20 10.16 21.60 -18.20
CA ILE A 20 10.77 20.28 -18.43
C ILE A 20 9.78 19.35 -19.09
N ILE A 21 10.19 18.72 -20.19
CA ILE A 21 9.42 17.68 -20.87
C ILE A 21 10.09 16.33 -20.63
N LEU A 22 9.41 15.45 -19.90
CA LEU A 22 9.84 14.08 -19.64
C LEU A 22 9.27 13.15 -20.72
N ASN A 23 9.99 13.00 -21.83
CA ASN A 23 9.59 12.11 -22.93
C ASN A 23 10.20 10.71 -22.77
N ARG A 24 10.18 10.18 -21.54
CA ARG A 24 10.57 8.80 -21.24
C ARG A 24 9.95 8.31 -19.94
N ALA A 25 9.52 7.06 -19.93
CA ALA A 25 9.21 6.36 -18.69
C ALA A 25 10.51 5.94 -17.98
N THR A 26 10.52 6.01 -16.65
CA THR A 26 11.62 5.48 -15.84
C THR A 26 11.09 4.63 -14.69
N LYS A 27 11.84 3.57 -14.34
CA LYS A 27 11.62 2.78 -13.13
C LYS A 27 12.43 3.32 -11.93
N SER A 28 13.28 4.33 -12.15
CA SER A 28 14.14 4.92 -11.13
C SER A 28 13.53 6.21 -10.58
N LEU A 29 13.09 6.18 -9.33
CA LEU A 29 12.64 7.37 -8.60
C LEU A 29 13.73 8.43 -8.52
N THR A 30 14.96 8.02 -8.26
CA THR A 30 16.13 8.92 -8.23
C THR A 30 16.30 9.67 -9.55
N LEU A 31 16.20 8.96 -10.67
CA LEU A 31 16.29 9.56 -12.00
C LEU A 31 15.13 10.53 -12.25
N TYR A 32 13.90 10.16 -11.86
CA TYR A 32 12.74 11.04 -11.96
C TYR A 32 12.97 12.37 -11.24
N TYR A 33 13.42 12.31 -9.98
CA TYR A 33 13.73 13.53 -9.21
C TYR A 33 14.93 14.30 -9.76
N GLN A 34 15.95 13.62 -10.27
CA GLN A 34 17.07 14.30 -10.92
C GLN A 34 16.63 15.09 -12.16
N MET A 35 15.74 14.52 -12.96
CA MET A 35 15.19 15.20 -14.14
C MET A 35 14.37 16.45 -13.74
N ILE A 36 13.45 16.30 -12.80
CA ILE A 36 12.61 17.41 -12.32
C ILE A 36 13.45 18.48 -11.61
N GLY A 37 14.45 18.06 -10.85
CA GLY A 37 15.36 18.96 -10.14
C GLY A 37 16.14 19.93 -11.05
N ARG A 38 16.13 19.71 -12.36
CA ARG A 38 16.72 20.68 -13.32
C ARG A 38 15.87 21.95 -13.45
N GLY A 39 14.54 21.83 -13.33
CA GLY A 39 13.64 22.97 -13.36
C GLY A 39 13.36 23.60 -12.00
N SER A 40 13.59 22.89 -10.91
CA SER A 40 13.28 23.39 -9.55
C SER A 40 14.30 24.40 -9.00
N ARG A 41 15.31 24.79 -9.77
CA ARG A 41 16.33 25.73 -9.30
C ARG A 41 15.77 27.14 -9.18
N VAL A 42 16.12 27.80 -8.08
CA VAL A 42 15.67 29.15 -7.79
C VAL A 42 16.41 30.13 -8.70
N TYR A 43 15.68 31.05 -9.33
CA TYR A 43 16.20 32.14 -10.14
C TYR A 43 15.38 33.41 -9.89
N LYS A 44 16.01 34.60 -9.99
CA LYS A 44 15.43 35.87 -9.54
C LYS A 44 14.05 36.24 -10.09
N SER A 45 13.68 35.72 -11.26
CA SER A 45 12.41 36.01 -11.93
C SER A 45 11.56 34.78 -12.15
N LYS A 46 11.82 33.71 -11.40
CA LYS A 46 11.18 32.43 -11.58
C LYS A 46 10.54 31.96 -10.28
N ASP A 47 9.22 32.05 -10.22
CA ASP A 47 8.40 31.62 -9.07
C ASP A 47 7.85 30.21 -9.24
N GLU A 48 7.75 29.71 -10.49
CA GLU A 48 7.23 28.40 -10.83
C GLU A 48 7.97 27.80 -12.03
N PHE A 49 7.78 26.51 -12.28
CA PHE A 49 8.22 25.85 -13.49
C PHE A 49 7.28 24.72 -13.85
N ASP A 50 7.17 24.42 -15.14
CA ASP A 50 6.29 23.43 -15.69
C ASP A 50 6.96 22.06 -15.83
N VAL A 51 6.24 20.98 -15.51
CA VAL A 51 6.66 19.63 -15.81
C VAL A 51 5.61 18.95 -16.70
N ILE A 52 5.99 18.67 -17.94
CA ILE A 52 5.18 17.93 -18.90
C ILE A 52 5.67 16.49 -18.93
N ASP A 53 4.91 15.56 -18.35
CA ASP A 53 5.30 14.16 -18.26
C ASP A 53 4.59 13.30 -19.29
N LEU A 54 5.27 13.02 -20.39
CA LEU A 54 4.78 12.13 -21.47
C LEU A 54 5.11 10.65 -21.19
N GLY A 55 5.94 10.38 -20.18
CA GLY A 55 6.38 9.04 -19.79
C GLY A 55 5.52 8.40 -18.70
N ASN A 56 4.43 9.07 -18.28
CA ASN A 56 3.54 8.62 -17.21
C ASN A 56 4.24 8.34 -15.86
N ASN A 57 5.35 9.07 -15.59
CA ASN A 57 6.11 8.91 -14.36
C ASN A 57 5.35 9.42 -13.14
N PHE A 58 4.51 10.46 -13.33
CA PHE A 58 3.66 11.02 -12.28
C PHE A 58 2.70 9.97 -11.68
N HIS A 59 2.07 9.16 -12.51
CA HIS A 59 1.21 8.07 -12.03
C HIS A 59 2.00 7.00 -11.29
N ARG A 60 3.26 6.77 -11.70
CA ARG A 60 4.14 5.77 -11.08
C ARG A 60 4.71 6.22 -9.75
N PHE A 61 5.17 7.46 -9.66
CA PHE A 61 5.92 7.98 -8.50
C PHE A 61 5.14 8.97 -7.65
N GLY A 62 4.01 9.47 -8.14
CA GLY A 62 3.23 10.54 -7.53
C GLY A 62 3.78 11.94 -7.84
N PRO A 63 3.08 12.99 -7.39
CA PRO A 63 3.48 14.37 -7.59
C PRO A 63 4.78 14.65 -6.82
N TRP A 64 5.77 15.18 -7.52
CA TRP A 64 7.10 15.45 -6.98
C TRP A 64 7.11 16.50 -5.84
N GLY A 65 6.15 17.42 -5.83
CA GLY A 65 5.99 18.45 -4.79
C GLY A 65 5.28 17.96 -3.53
N CYS A 66 4.82 16.72 -3.47
CA CYS A 66 4.17 16.21 -2.28
C CYS A 66 5.20 15.78 -1.25
N SER A 67 5.12 16.36 -0.06
CA SER A 67 5.86 15.97 1.15
C SER A 67 5.57 14.52 1.63
N ASN A 68 4.77 13.78 0.87
CA ASN A 68 4.28 12.44 1.21
C ASN A 68 5.25 11.30 0.86
N LEU A 69 6.37 11.60 0.20
CA LEU A 69 7.43 10.63 0.03
C LEU A 69 8.16 10.45 1.35
N ASP A 70 8.10 9.25 1.88
CA ASP A 70 8.91 8.88 3.04
C ASP A 70 10.38 8.75 2.60
N TRP A 71 11.06 9.90 2.50
CA TRP A 71 12.46 9.99 2.13
C TRP A 71 13.36 9.14 3.03
N HIS A 72 13.05 9.06 4.32
CA HIS A 72 13.83 8.26 5.26
C HIS A 72 13.80 6.78 4.90
N ARG A 73 12.64 6.31 4.43
CA ARG A 73 12.43 4.94 3.98
C ARG A 73 13.08 4.67 2.62
N ILE A 74 12.99 5.62 1.70
CA ILE A 74 13.63 5.56 0.38
C ILE A 74 15.15 5.47 0.54
N PHE A 75 15.75 6.27 1.43
CA PHE A 75 17.18 6.25 1.67
C PHE A 75 17.67 5.02 2.45
N LYS A 76 16.86 4.45 3.34
CA LYS A 76 17.24 3.22 4.06
C LYS A 76 17.20 1.95 3.21
N ASN A 77 16.23 1.86 2.29
CA ASN A 77 16.03 0.69 1.44
C ASN A 77 15.57 1.10 0.03
N PRO A 78 16.43 1.75 -0.76
CA PRO A 78 16.07 2.25 -2.08
C PRO A 78 15.61 1.12 -3.03
N SER A 79 16.26 -0.04 -3.00
CA SER A 79 15.90 -1.20 -3.84
C SER A 79 14.46 -1.65 -3.59
N ASN A 80 14.06 -1.85 -2.34
CA ASN A 80 12.72 -2.33 -2.02
C ASN A 80 11.62 -1.32 -2.34
N TYR A 81 11.94 -0.03 -2.33
CA TYR A 81 11.00 1.00 -2.75
C TYR A 81 10.90 1.08 -4.27
N LEU A 82 12.02 0.93 -4.96
CA LEU A 82 12.12 1.04 -6.42
C LEU A 82 11.71 -0.26 -7.15
N ASP A 83 12.04 -1.42 -6.58
CA ASP A 83 11.64 -2.73 -7.10
C ASP A 83 10.14 -3.01 -6.88
N GLY A 84 9.52 -2.29 -5.95
CA GLY A 84 8.06 -2.34 -5.70
C GLY A 84 7.23 -1.51 -6.67
N ILE A 85 7.87 -0.77 -7.60
CA ILE A 85 7.16 0.02 -8.61
C ILE A 85 6.92 -0.88 -9.83
N LEU A 86 5.77 -1.48 -9.84
CA LEU A 86 5.28 -2.34 -10.91
C LEU A 86 4.80 -1.51 -12.11
N SER A 87 4.71 -2.12 -13.29
CA SER A 87 4.01 -1.53 -14.44
C SER A 87 2.54 -1.28 -14.09
N ASP A 88 1.85 -0.40 -14.81
CA ASP A 88 0.43 -0.08 -14.55
C ASP A 88 -0.45 -1.35 -14.61
N GLU A 89 -0.16 -2.29 -15.53
CA GLU A 89 -0.83 -3.60 -15.59
C GLU A 89 -0.49 -4.49 -14.38
N GLU A 90 0.75 -4.52 -13.96
CA GLU A 90 1.15 -5.24 -12.74
C GLU A 90 0.60 -4.58 -11.48
N LEU A 91 0.43 -3.25 -11.48
CA LEU A 91 -0.26 -2.54 -10.41
C LEU A 91 -1.74 -2.91 -10.36
N GLU A 92 -2.47 -2.86 -11.48
CA GLU A 92 -3.87 -3.24 -11.52
C GLU A 92 -4.10 -4.71 -11.14
N ASN A 93 -3.32 -5.63 -11.69
CA ASN A 93 -3.41 -7.06 -11.38
C ASN A 93 -2.97 -7.40 -9.96
N ASN A 94 -2.05 -6.62 -9.37
CA ASN A 94 -1.63 -6.82 -7.99
C ASN A 94 -2.52 -6.08 -6.96
N PHE A 95 -3.36 -5.12 -7.37
CA PHE A 95 -4.28 -4.41 -6.47
C PHE A 95 -5.61 -5.14 -6.26
N LYS A 96 -5.98 -6.03 -7.16
CA LYS A 96 -7.21 -6.81 -7.05
C LYS A 96 -6.90 -8.25 -6.66
N TYR A 97 -6.86 -8.52 -5.34
CA TYR A 97 -7.15 -9.86 -4.90
C TYR A 97 -8.65 -10.08 -5.13
N GLU A 98 -8.97 -10.88 -6.11
CA GLU A 98 -10.34 -11.36 -6.29
C GLU A 98 -10.48 -12.68 -5.54
N MET A 99 -11.22 -12.63 -4.45
CA MET A 99 -11.64 -13.83 -3.77
C MET A 99 -12.38 -14.74 -4.77
N SER A 100 -12.04 -16.03 -4.79
CA SER A 100 -12.71 -16.98 -5.68
C SER A 100 -14.22 -16.98 -5.41
N ASP A 101 -15.03 -17.17 -6.45
CA ASP A 101 -16.51 -17.21 -6.30
C ASP A 101 -16.97 -18.27 -5.31
N GLU A 102 -16.21 -19.35 -5.18
CA GLU A 102 -16.47 -20.42 -4.22
C GLU A 102 -16.35 -19.92 -2.77
N VAL A 103 -15.31 -19.20 -2.46
CA VAL A 103 -15.09 -18.61 -1.13
C VAL A 103 -16.07 -17.46 -0.89
N ARG A 104 -16.31 -16.63 -1.90
CA ARG A 104 -17.24 -15.48 -1.84
C ARG A 104 -18.67 -15.88 -1.45
N ARG A 105 -19.16 -17.02 -1.91
CA ARG A 105 -20.51 -17.52 -1.59
C ARG A 105 -20.75 -17.78 -0.10
N HIS A 106 -19.69 -17.92 0.69
CA HIS A 106 -19.79 -18.11 2.15
C HIS A 106 -19.94 -16.79 2.91
N PHE A 107 -19.83 -15.65 2.22
CA PHE A 107 -19.95 -14.31 2.82
C PHE A 107 -21.09 -13.54 2.16
N ASN A 108 -22.10 -13.18 2.95
CA ASN A 108 -23.30 -12.48 2.46
C ASN A 108 -22.99 -11.05 1.94
N ASN A 109 -21.93 -10.39 2.44
CA ASN A 109 -21.50 -9.06 2.05
C ASN A 109 -20.11 -9.12 1.41
N SER A 110 -20.03 -9.59 0.18
CA SER A 110 -18.76 -9.78 -0.55
C SER A 110 -17.96 -8.49 -0.75
N ASP A 111 -18.62 -7.33 -0.78
CA ASP A 111 -17.96 -6.03 -0.96
C ASP A 111 -17.18 -5.60 0.29
N GLU A 112 -17.57 -6.07 1.48
CA GLU A 112 -16.87 -5.78 2.74
C GLU A 112 -15.61 -6.61 2.95
N VAL A 113 -15.35 -7.61 2.11
CA VAL A 113 -14.15 -8.44 2.22
C VAL A 113 -12.91 -7.72 1.70
N TYR A 114 -13.09 -6.75 0.81
CA TYR A 114 -11.96 -6.00 0.26
C TYR A 114 -11.31 -5.09 1.33
N PHE A 115 -10.00 -5.23 1.47
CA PHE A 115 -9.20 -4.39 2.37
C PHE A 115 -7.92 -3.94 1.67
N ASP A 116 -7.82 -2.65 1.39
CA ASP A 116 -6.65 -2.06 0.77
C ASP A 116 -5.55 -1.76 1.80
N ILE A 117 -4.57 -2.66 1.87
CA ILE A 117 -3.41 -2.54 2.74
C ILE A 117 -2.60 -1.28 2.42
N ASN A 118 -2.38 -0.98 1.13
CA ASN A 118 -1.53 0.15 0.73
C ASN A 118 -2.19 1.48 1.10
N LYS A 119 -3.47 1.64 0.76
CA LYS A 119 -4.23 2.84 1.10
C LYS A 119 -4.30 3.06 2.61
N THR A 120 -4.58 2.00 3.37
CA THR A 120 -4.64 2.04 4.83
C THR A 120 -3.27 2.36 5.43
N TYR A 121 -2.19 1.81 4.86
CA TYR A 121 -0.82 2.10 5.29
C TYR A 121 -0.46 3.57 5.09
N ILE A 122 -0.73 4.11 3.91
CA ILE A 122 -0.46 5.52 3.60
C ILE A 122 -1.27 6.43 4.53
N ALA A 123 -2.55 6.13 4.77
CA ALA A 123 -3.38 6.89 5.69
C ALA A 123 -2.84 6.87 7.12
N SER A 124 -2.50 5.67 7.64
CA SER A 124 -1.96 5.53 9.00
C SER A 124 -0.62 6.27 9.19
N ILE A 125 0.27 6.25 8.18
CA ILE A 125 1.52 7.02 8.26
C ILE A 125 1.26 8.54 8.26
N ARG A 126 0.29 9.02 7.46
CA ARG A 126 -0.10 10.44 7.44
C ARG A 126 -0.64 10.91 8.79
N GLU A 127 -1.35 10.03 9.50
CA GLU A 127 -1.91 10.28 10.82
C GLU A 127 -0.88 10.09 11.95
N GLY A 128 0.37 9.73 11.63
CA GLY A 128 1.44 9.47 12.59
C GLY A 128 1.28 8.16 13.36
N GLU A 129 0.40 7.27 12.89
CA GLU A 129 0.18 5.96 13.50
C GLU A 129 1.32 4.98 13.17
N SER A 130 1.49 3.99 14.04
CA SER A 130 2.41 2.88 13.77
C SER A 130 1.92 2.03 12.61
N SER A 131 2.82 1.57 11.75
CA SER A 131 2.50 0.63 10.65
C SER A 131 1.74 -0.63 11.10
N LYS A 132 1.91 -1.05 12.37
CA LYS A 132 1.20 -2.19 12.96
C LYS A 132 -0.32 -1.99 13.02
N VAL A 133 -0.80 -0.75 13.03
CA VAL A 133 -2.22 -0.41 13.05
C VAL A 133 -2.92 -0.92 11.79
N VAL A 134 -2.23 -0.94 10.66
CA VAL A 134 -2.75 -1.48 9.40
C VAL A 134 -3.15 -2.95 9.53
N LEU A 135 -2.25 -3.77 10.10
CA LEU A 135 -2.57 -5.19 10.35
C LEU A 135 -3.69 -5.35 11.38
N LYS A 136 -3.73 -4.50 12.40
CA LYS A 136 -4.81 -4.50 13.39
C LYS A 136 -6.15 -4.23 12.71
N LYS A 137 -6.28 -3.17 11.91
CA LYS A 137 -7.50 -2.83 11.15
C LYS A 137 -7.90 -3.97 10.20
N SER A 138 -6.92 -4.61 9.53
CA SER A 138 -7.16 -5.77 8.67
C SER A 138 -7.67 -6.99 9.42
N ILE A 139 -7.11 -7.30 10.60
CA ILE A 139 -7.56 -8.40 11.46
C ILE A 139 -8.98 -8.13 12.00
N GLU A 140 -9.27 -6.90 12.41
CA GLU A 140 -10.58 -6.49 12.90
C GLU A 140 -11.65 -6.66 11.81
N GLN A 141 -11.35 -6.29 10.57
CA GLN A 141 -12.25 -6.49 9.44
C GLN A 141 -12.48 -7.98 9.15
N HIS A 142 -11.43 -8.82 9.09
CA HIS A 142 -11.59 -10.28 8.93
C HIS A 142 -12.39 -10.90 10.08
N ALA A 143 -12.14 -10.46 11.33
CA ALA A 143 -12.90 -10.97 12.48
C ALA A 143 -14.38 -10.60 12.37
N LYS A 144 -14.69 -9.35 11.95
CA LYS A 144 -16.06 -8.89 11.75
C LYS A 144 -16.78 -9.75 10.73
N ILE A 145 -16.24 -9.91 9.52
CA ILE A 145 -16.90 -10.69 8.45
C ILE A 145 -17.06 -12.17 8.82
N CYS A 146 -16.09 -12.79 9.50
CA CYS A 146 -16.25 -14.17 9.97
C CYS A 146 -17.35 -14.31 11.01
N VAL A 147 -17.46 -13.38 11.95
CA VAL A 147 -18.47 -13.43 13.01
C VAL A 147 -19.87 -13.13 12.47
N GLU A 148 -20.02 -12.18 11.55
CA GLU A 148 -21.31 -11.81 10.94
C GLU A 148 -21.88 -12.91 10.04
N ASN A 149 -21.03 -13.78 9.47
CA ASN A 149 -21.42 -14.87 8.58
C ASN A 149 -21.38 -16.24 9.26
N SER A 150 -21.37 -16.32 10.58
CA SER A 150 -21.31 -17.57 11.34
C SER A 150 -22.28 -17.60 12.51
N ASN A 151 -22.76 -18.80 12.85
CA ASN A 151 -23.69 -19.00 13.96
C ASN A 151 -22.95 -19.12 15.30
N ASP A 152 -21.74 -19.65 15.27
CA ASP A 152 -20.90 -19.87 16.44
C ASP A 152 -19.40 -19.71 16.13
N ILE A 153 -18.59 -19.86 17.18
CA ILE A 153 -17.12 -19.72 17.05
C ILE A 153 -16.50 -20.81 16.16
N TYR A 154 -17.10 -22.00 16.06
CA TYR A 154 -16.55 -23.09 15.25
C TYR A 154 -16.80 -22.83 13.77
N ASP A 155 -18.00 -22.34 13.43
CA ASP A 155 -18.31 -21.88 12.09
C ASP A 155 -17.38 -20.74 11.66
N ALA A 156 -17.16 -19.73 12.53
CA ALA A 156 -16.24 -18.63 12.26
C ALA A 156 -14.80 -19.10 12.03
N LEU A 157 -14.34 -20.10 12.79
CA LEU A 157 -13.02 -20.71 12.57
C LEU A 157 -12.96 -21.50 11.25
N GLY A 158 -14.07 -22.06 10.81
CA GLY A 158 -14.21 -22.65 9.47
C GLY A 158 -14.03 -21.62 8.38
N LEU A 159 -14.76 -20.48 8.46
CA LEU A 159 -14.65 -19.35 7.53
C LEU A 159 -13.24 -18.74 7.51
N MET A 160 -12.58 -18.62 8.65
CA MET A 160 -11.20 -18.15 8.72
C MET A 160 -10.23 -18.99 7.86
N LYS A 161 -10.46 -20.32 7.74
CA LYS A 161 -9.63 -21.17 6.89
C LYS A 161 -9.80 -20.87 5.41
N LEU A 162 -10.99 -20.47 4.99
CA LEU A 162 -11.26 -20.06 3.60
C LEU A 162 -10.54 -18.74 3.24
N LEU A 163 -10.24 -17.89 4.24
CA LEU A 163 -9.53 -16.63 4.05
C LEU A 163 -8.00 -16.77 4.01
N ASN A 164 -7.43 -17.97 3.98
CA ASN A 164 -5.97 -18.14 4.01
C ASN A 164 -5.25 -17.43 2.87
N GLU A 165 -5.80 -17.48 1.65
CA GLU A 165 -5.20 -16.81 0.48
C GLU A 165 -5.25 -15.30 0.61
N ASP A 166 -6.36 -14.74 1.09
CA ASP A 166 -6.49 -13.30 1.35
C ASP A 166 -5.54 -12.86 2.48
N ILE A 167 -5.42 -13.64 3.55
CA ILE A 167 -4.45 -13.38 4.63
C ILE A 167 -3.03 -13.34 4.05
N ASP A 168 -2.67 -14.30 3.22
CA ASP A 168 -1.35 -14.38 2.58
C ASP A 168 -1.10 -13.18 1.68
N PHE A 169 -2.09 -12.79 0.88
CA PHE A 169 -2.03 -11.62 0.04
C PHE A 169 -1.80 -10.33 0.87
N ARG A 170 -2.61 -10.11 1.91
CA ARG A 170 -2.51 -8.92 2.78
C ARG A 170 -1.16 -8.84 3.50
N ILE A 171 -0.65 -9.97 3.99
CA ILE A 171 0.65 -10.04 4.66
C ILE A 171 1.78 -9.74 3.70
N ASN A 172 1.75 -10.30 2.50
CA ASN A 172 2.74 -10.01 1.46
C ASN A 172 2.73 -8.52 1.07
N ARG A 173 1.55 -7.92 0.96
CA ARG A 173 1.40 -6.48 0.72
C ARG A 173 1.95 -5.64 1.87
N TYR A 174 1.58 -5.96 3.10
CA TYR A 174 2.08 -5.27 4.27
C TYR A 174 3.60 -5.38 4.42
N SER A 175 4.17 -6.55 4.17
CA SER A 175 5.62 -6.76 4.25
C SER A 175 6.37 -5.90 3.24
N LYS A 176 5.84 -5.73 2.03
CA LYS A 176 6.36 -4.80 1.02
C LYS A 176 6.28 -3.35 1.53
N CYS A 177 5.15 -2.97 2.15
CA CYS A 177 4.99 -1.64 2.73
C CYS A 177 6.04 -1.31 3.79
N ILE A 178 6.46 -2.25 4.61
CA ILE A 178 7.47 -2.04 5.68
C ILE A 178 8.88 -2.47 5.28
N SER A 179 9.09 -2.87 4.01
CA SER A 179 10.37 -3.34 3.47
C SER A 179 11.01 -4.51 4.24
N LYS A 180 10.18 -5.47 4.65
CA LYS A 180 10.61 -6.70 5.34
C LYS A 180 9.96 -7.92 4.69
N SER A 181 10.70 -8.63 3.85
CA SER A 181 10.18 -9.73 3.01
C SER A 181 10.95 -11.05 3.18
N THR A 182 11.64 -11.29 4.30
CA THR A 182 12.26 -12.58 4.54
C THR A 182 11.20 -13.65 4.81
N ASN A 183 11.39 -14.87 4.27
CA ASN A 183 10.41 -15.96 4.40
C ASN A 183 10.07 -16.23 5.88
N ASN A 184 11.08 -16.29 6.76
CA ASN A 184 10.85 -16.51 8.19
C ASN A 184 9.99 -15.41 8.83
N PHE A 185 10.16 -14.15 8.42
CA PHE A 185 9.34 -13.05 8.91
C PHE A 185 7.91 -13.14 8.40
N LEU A 186 7.70 -13.51 7.14
CA LEU A 186 6.37 -13.69 6.57
C LEU A 186 5.61 -14.83 7.26
N GLU A 187 6.24 -15.96 7.47
CA GLU A 187 5.62 -17.10 8.18
C GLU A 187 5.25 -16.74 9.63
N TRP A 188 6.18 -16.11 10.34
CA TRP A 188 5.90 -15.61 11.69
C TRP A 188 4.72 -14.64 11.70
N LEU A 189 4.68 -13.73 10.74
CA LEU A 189 3.62 -12.71 10.64
C LEU A 189 2.25 -13.33 10.32
N LYS A 190 2.21 -14.38 9.49
CA LYS A 190 1.00 -15.16 9.19
C LYS A 190 0.45 -15.83 10.44
N GLU A 191 1.33 -16.47 11.22
CA GLU A 191 0.92 -17.14 12.45
C GLU A 191 0.43 -16.13 13.50
N ASP A 192 1.12 -15.00 13.67
CA ASP A 192 0.70 -13.92 14.57
C ASP A 192 -0.65 -13.34 14.15
N TYR A 193 -0.86 -13.12 12.84
CA TYR A 193 -2.12 -12.67 12.28
C TYR A 193 -3.27 -13.64 12.60
N LYS A 194 -3.09 -14.92 12.30
CA LYS A 194 -4.09 -15.99 12.57
C LYS A 194 -4.39 -16.12 14.06
N LYS A 195 -3.39 -16.02 14.90
CA LYS A 195 -3.55 -16.05 16.36
C LYS A 195 -4.40 -14.88 16.86
N LYS A 196 -4.09 -13.67 16.40
CA LYS A 196 -4.84 -12.46 16.75
C LYS A 196 -6.26 -12.52 16.21
N LEU A 197 -6.45 -12.96 14.97
CA LEU A 197 -7.77 -13.13 14.36
C LEU A 197 -8.67 -14.02 15.19
N ARG A 198 -8.17 -15.20 15.64
CA ARG A 198 -8.91 -16.08 16.54
C ARG A 198 -9.31 -15.39 17.86
N SER A 199 -8.40 -14.61 18.42
CA SER A 199 -8.67 -13.85 19.66
C SER A 199 -9.75 -12.78 19.45
N TYR A 200 -9.70 -12.03 18.37
CA TYR A 200 -10.71 -11.02 18.03
C TYR A 200 -12.09 -11.63 17.78
N MET A 201 -12.16 -12.77 17.06
CA MET A 201 -13.43 -13.47 16.87
C MET A 201 -14.06 -13.91 18.20
N ARG A 202 -13.27 -14.51 19.11
CA ARG A 202 -13.75 -14.90 20.46
C ARG A 202 -14.29 -13.70 21.23
N LEU A 203 -13.56 -12.60 21.27
CA LEU A 203 -13.98 -11.37 21.95
C LEU A 203 -15.30 -10.82 21.37
N ASN A 204 -15.46 -10.86 20.06
CA ASN A 204 -16.69 -10.41 19.40
C ASN A 204 -17.88 -11.31 19.75
N PHE A 205 -17.74 -12.64 19.76
CA PHE A 205 -18.80 -13.54 20.22
C PHE A 205 -19.15 -13.35 21.69
N GLU A 206 -18.17 -13.10 22.57
CA GLU A 206 -18.43 -12.81 23.99
C GLU A 206 -19.22 -11.50 24.15
N LYS A 207 -18.91 -10.46 23.39
CA LYS A 207 -19.64 -9.21 23.37
C LYS A 207 -21.10 -9.40 22.94
N ILE A 208 -21.34 -10.15 21.87
CA ILE A 208 -22.70 -10.49 21.38
C ILE A 208 -23.48 -11.24 22.46
N LYS A 209 -22.88 -12.24 23.09
CA LYS A 209 -23.51 -12.99 24.19
C LYS A 209 -23.83 -12.14 25.41
N SER A 210 -22.94 -11.21 25.78
CA SER A 210 -23.16 -10.29 26.91
C SER A 210 -24.28 -9.28 26.62
N GLN A 211 -24.35 -8.76 25.41
CA GLN A 211 -25.44 -7.89 24.98
C GLN A 211 -26.80 -8.62 24.99
N ALA A 212 -26.85 -9.86 24.49
CA ALA A 212 -28.08 -10.65 24.50
C ALA A 212 -28.57 -11.02 25.92
N LYS A 213 -27.69 -11.08 26.93
CA LYS A 213 -28.06 -11.27 28.33
C LYS A 213 -28.63 -10.03 29.00
N ASN A 214 -28.24 -8.85 28.57
CA ASN A 214 -28.72 -7.57 29.14
C ASN A 214 -30.10 -7.18 28.59
N TRP A 215 -30.65 -7.88 27.64
CA TRP A 215 -32.00 -7.68 27.08
C TRP A 215 -33.05 -8.68 27.64
N ARG A 216 -32.66 -9.52 28.59
CA ARG A 216 -33.57 -10.43 29.34
C ARG A 216 -33.68 -9.98 30.81
#